data_5f0f167c8054cb8952065747e2f71bdf
#
_entry.id   5f0f167c8054cb8952065747e2f71bdf
#
_cell.length_a   1.000
_cell.length_b   1.000
_cell.length_c   1.000
_cell.angle_alpha   90.00
_cell.angle_beta   90.00
_cell.angle_gamma   90.00
#
_symmetry.space_group_name_H-M   'P 1'
#
loop_
_entity.id
_entity.type
_entity.pdbx_description
1 polymer ?
#
loop_
_entity_poly.entity_id
_entity_poly.type
_entity_poly.pdbx_seq_one_letter_code
_entity_poly.pdbx_strand_id
1 'polypeptide(L)'
;MINMEYKDIKTFEDLLNLKYGDKGTHKREEFHARAKAFYICEMLKVERKKANMTQSELAGLADMKKEVISRIENGKVDVQLSTFLRVIEGLGLQLKLVSIK
;
A
#
# COMPACT_ATOMS: atom_id res chain seq x y z
N MET A 1 -7.71 -8.54 -5.12
CA MET A 1 -7.34 -8.23 -3.75
C MET A 1 -5.85 -8.08 -3.64
N ILE A 2 -5.40 -7.05 -2.98
CA ILE A 2 -4.00 -6.95 -2.66
C ILE A 2 -3.72 -8.11 -1.74
N ASN A 3 -2.78 -8.94 -2.12
CA ASN A 3 -2.49 -10.11 -1.34
C ASN A 3 -1.64 -9.74 -0.14
N MET A 4 -2.33 -9.58 0.96
CA MET A 4 -1.66 -9.21 2.19
C MET A 4 -1.32 -10.43 3.02
N GLU A 5 -1.24 -11.60 2.40
CA GLU A 5 -0.85 -12.78 3.06
C GLU A 5 0.52 -12.79 3.37
N TYR A 6 1.12 -11.76 3.22
CA TYR A 6 2.35 -11.64 3.74
C TYR A 6 2.20 -11.90 5.20
N LYS A 7 2.73 -12.95 5.66
CA LYS A 7 3.03 -13.14 7.01
C LYS A 7 3.43 -11.83 7.61
N ASP A 8 3.68 -10.93 6.77
CA ASP A 8 4.10 -9.61 7.04
C ASP A 8 3.09 -8.72 7.72
N ILE A 9 1.79 -8.98 7.65
CA ILE A 9 0.82 -8.21 8.40
C ILE A 9 1.13 -8.33 9.89
N LYS A 10 1.42 -9.54 10.34
CA LYS A 10 1.80 -9.75 11.73
C LYS A 10 3.13 -9.08 12.03
N THR A 11 4.09 -9.24 11.12
CA THR A 11 5.39 -8.59 11.24
C THR A 11 5.27 -7.08 11.25
N PHE A 12 4.36 -6.55 10.44
CA PHE A 12 4.09 -5.14 10.38
C PHE A 12 3.55 -4.62 11.71
N GLU A 13 2.61 -5.33 12.33
CA GLU A 13 2.07 -4.94 13.63
C GLU A 13 3.17 -4.99 14.70
N ASP A 14 4.01 -6.00 14.67
CA ASP A 14 5.14 -6.09 15.59
C ASP A 14 6.09 -4.93 15.41
N LEU A 15 6.36 -4.55 14.17
CA LEU A 15 7.21 -3.42 13.88
C LEU A 15 6.61 -2.11 14.39
N LEU A 16 5.30 -1.94 14.22
CA LEU A 16 4.61 -0.76 14.72
C LEU A 16 4.67 -0.68 16.25
N ASN A 17 4.49 -1.81 16.91
CA ASN A 17 4.57 -1.86 18.36
C ASN A 17 5.96 -1.47 18.85
N LEU A 18 6.97 -1.93 18.15
CA LEU A 18 8.35 -1.61 18.47
C LEU A 18 8.65 -0.12 18.29
N LYS A 19 8.13 0.46 17.22
CA LYS A 19 8.43 1.85 16.86
C LYS A 19 7.60 2.88 17.60
N TYR A 20 6.32 2.58 17.80
CA TYR A 20 5.36 3.55 18.32
C TYR A 20 4.71 3.14 19.63
N GLY A 21 5.11 2.02 20.18
CA GLY A 21 4.52 1.50 21.42
C GLY A 21 3.37 0.56 21.14
N ASP A 22 2.86 -0.02 22.21
CA ASP A 22 1.79 -1.01 22.09
C ASP A 22 0.51 -0.42 21.54
N LYS A 23 -0.26 -1.26 20.88
CA LYS A 23 -1.57 -0.90 20.38
C LYS A 23 -2.43 -0.39 21.53
N GLY A 24 -3.08 0.72 21.35
CA GLY A 24 -3.88 1.34 22.37
C GLY A 24 -3.25 2.56 22.99
N THR A 25 -1.95 2.75 22.83
CA THR A 25 -1.33 3.99 23.30
C THR A 25 -1.74 5.11 22.35
N HIS A 26 -1.81 6.32 22.88
CA HIS A 26 -2.19 7.49 22.09
C HIS A 26 -1.26 7.65 20.87
N LYS A 27 0.03 7.56 21.07
CA LYS A 27 1.00 7.71 20.01
C LYS A 27 0.84 6.63 18.94
N ARG A 28 0.62 5.39 19.36
CA ARG A 28 0.44 4.26 18.46
C ARG A 28 -0.81 4.45 17.60
N GLU A 29 -1.92 4.88 18.20
CA GLU A 29 -3.17 5.09 17.48
C GLU A 29 -3.06 6.26 16.49
N GLU A 30 -2.37 7.32 16.90
CA GLU A 30 -2.19 8.49 16.05
C GLU A 30 -1.54 8.16 14.71
N PHE A 31 -0.57 7.27 14.72
CA PHE A 31 0.18 6.94 13.51
C PHE A 31 -0.26 5.66 12.83
N HIS A 32 -1.20 4.94 13.42
CA HIS A 32 -1.59 3.63 12.92
C HIS A 32 -2.11 3.66 11.48
N ALA A 33 -3.07 4.53 11.20
CA ALA A 33 -3.68 4.61 9.87
C ALA A 33 -2.65 5.06 8.82
N ARG A 34 -1.79 5.99 9.21
CA ARG A 34 -0.75 6.51 8.33
C ARG A 34 0.27 5.43 7.99
N ALA A 35 0.66 4.66 9.00
CA ALA A 35 1.60 3.57 8.82
C ALA A 35 1.03 2.47 7.93
N LYS A 36 -0.26 2.17 8.07
CA LYS A 36 -0.92 1.18 7.22
C LYS A 36 -0.98 1.64 5.78
N ALA A 37 -1.29 2.91 5.55
CA ALA A 37 -1.32 3.46 4.20
C ALA A 37 0.06 3.38 3.55
N PHE A 38 1.10 3.72 4.30
CA PHE A 38 2.47 3.61 3.83
C PHE A 38 2.80 2.17 3.45
N TYR A 39 2.41 1.23 4.29
CA TYR A 39 2.64 -0.18 4.06
C TYR A 39 1.97 -0.66 2.77
N ILE A 40 0.73 -0.23 2.53
CA ILE A 40 0.02 -0.57 1.30
C ILE A 40 0.75 -0.01 0.08
N CYS A 41 1.27 1.20 0.16
CA CYS A 41 2.05 1.77 -0.94
C CYS A 41 3.30 0.95 -1.23
N GLU A 42 3.99 0.48 -0.19
CA GLU A 42 5.13 -0.42 -0.36
C GLU A 42 4.72 -1.74 -1.02
N MET A 43 3.55 -2.24 -0.66
CA MET A 43 3.02 -3.46 -1.26
C MET A 43 2.77 -3.32 -2.75
N LEU A 44 2.29 -2.17 -3.19
CA LEU A 44 2.09 -1.91 -4.62
C LEU A 44 3.41 -1.99 -5.37
N LYS A 45 4.47 -1.44 -4.79
CA LYS A 45 5.79 -1.51 -5.38
C LYS A 45 6.28 -2.95 -5.50
N VAL A 46 6.07 -3.75 -4.45
CA VAL A 46 6.43 -5.16 -4.45
C VAL A 46 5.67 -5.91 -5.54
N GLU A 47 4.36 -5.68 -5.64
CA GLU A 47 3.53 -6.33 -6.64
C GLU A 47 3.94 -5.95 -8.05
N ARG A 48 4.30 -4.68 -8.26
CA ARG A 48 4.79 -4.24 -9.56
C ARG A 48 6.06 -4.99 -9.95
N LYS A 49 7.00 -5.11 -9.02
CA LYS A 49 8.26 -5.81 -9.28
C LYS A 49 8.03 -7.30 -9.52
N LYS A 50 7.11 -7.91 -8.79
CA LYS A 50 6.74 -9.31 -9.03
C LYS A 50 6.18 -9.51 -10.43
N ALA A 51 5.48 -8.53 -10.96
CA ALA A 51 4.92 -8.59 -12.30
C ALA A 51 5.94 -8.22 -13.38
N ASN A 52 7.18 -7.95 -12.98
CA ASN A 52 8.26 -7.55 -13.90
C ASN A 52 7.93 -6.29 -14.70
N MET A 53 7.25 -5.36 -14.05
CA MET A 53 6.88 -4.09 -14.68
C MET A 53 7.77 -2.95 -14.19
N THR A 54 8.12 -2.05 -15.09
CA THR A 54 8.72 -0.79 -14.72
C THR A 54 7.62 0.16 -14.24
N GLN A 55 8.00 1.24 -13.58
CA GLN A 55 7.04 2.27 -13.20
C GLN A 55 6.35 2.87 -14.42
N SER A 56 7.10 3.04 -15.52
CA SER A 56 6.52 3.56 -16.75
C SER A 56 5.50 2.62 -17.38
N GLU A 57 5.77 1.33 -17.34
CA GLU A 57 4.83 0.33 -17.86
C GLU A 57 3.53 0.33 -17.05
N LEU A 58 3.64 0.36 -15.73
CA LEU A 58 2.46 0.41 -14.89
C LEU A 58 1.69 1.72 -15.11
N ALA A 59 2.39 2.83 -15.24
CA ALA A 59 1.76 4.12 -15.51
C ALA A 59 0.96 4.09 -16.81
N GLY A 60 1.52 3.46 -17.84
CA GLY A 60 0.80 3.29 -19.09
C GLY A 60 -0.49 2.49 -18.93
N LEU A 61 -0.43 1.39 -18.19
CA LEU A 61 -1.60 0.55 -17.94
C LEU A 61 -2.66 1.27 -17.10
N ALA A 62 -2.23 2.10 -16.18
CA ALA A 62 -3.13 2.83 -15.29
C ALA A 62 -3.55 4.18 -15.86
N ASP A 63 -3.08 4.51 -17.06
CA ASP A 63 -3.38 5.77 -17.75
C ASP A 63 -3.02 6.99 -16.89
N MET A 64 -1.79 7.03 -16.48
CA MET A 64 -1.26 8.14 -15.67
C MET A 64 0.22 8.32 -15.93
N LYS A 65 0.79 9.38 -15.37
CA LYS A 65 2.20 9.67 -15.54
C LYS A 65 3.04 8.82 -14.58
N LYS A 66 4.25 8.49 -15.01
CA LYS A 66 5.19 7.74 -14.19
C LYS A 66 5.43 8.40 -12.83
N GLU A 67 5.45 9.73 -12.80
CA GLU A 67 5.67 10.47 -11.56
C GLU A 67 4.61 10.19 -10.51
N VAL A 68 3.38 9.93 -10.94
CA VAL A 68 2.30 9.57 -10.02
C VAL A 68 2.60 8.22 -9.37
N ILE A 69 3.02 7.24 -10.17
CA ILE A 69 3.38 5.93 -9.66
C ILE A 69 4.54 6.06 -8.66
N SER A 70 5.56 6.83 -9.01
CA SER A 70 6.72 7.03 -8.15
C SER A 70 6.33 7.64 -6.80
N ARG A 71 5.44 8.64 -6.83
CA ARG A 71 4.97 9.29 -5.60
C ARG A 71 4.22 8.31 -4.70
N ILE A 72 3.34 7.52 -5.30
CA ILE A 72 2.59 6.53 -4.53
C ILE A 72 3.55 5.53 -3.90
N GLU A 73 4.48 5.00 -4.68
CA GLU A 73 5.43 4.00 -4.19
C GLU A 73 6.35 4.55 -3.10
N ASN A 74 6.56 5.86 -3.10
CA ASN A 74 7.37 6.50 -2.07
C ASN A 74 6.58 6.89 -0.83
N GLY A 75 5.35 6.44 -0.73
CA GLY A 75 4.55 6.65 0.48
C GLY A 75 3.81 7.96 0.54
N LYS A 76 3.63 8.62 -0.60
CA LYS A 76 2.78 9.81 -0.66
C LYS A 76 1.35 9.34 -0.68
N VAL A 77 0.72 9.34 0.48
CA VAL A 77 -0.55 8.66 0.69
C VAL A 77 -1.79 9.49 0.39
N ASP A 78 -1.63 10.77 0.12
CA ASP A 78 -2.77 11.63 -0.22
C ASP A 78 -3.08 11.49 -1.70
N VAL A 79 -3.67 10.38 -2.06
CA VAL A 79 -3.99 10.00 -3.43
C VAL A 79 -5.49 9.85 -3.53
N GLN A 80 -6.07 10.34 -4.61
CA GLN A 80 -7.50 10.11 -4.86
C GLN A 80 -7.76 8.61 -4.96
N LEU A 81 -8.88 8.19 -4.41
CA LEU A 81 -9.24 6.77 -4.43
C LEU A 81 -9.31 6.23 -5.85
N SER A 82 -9.86 7.00 -6.78
CA SER A 82 -9.94 6.58 -8.18
C SER A 82 -8.56 6.35 -8.79
N THR A 83 -7.60 7.19 -8.46
CA THR A 83 -6.21 7.02 -8.93
C THR A 83 -5.62 5.74 -8.36
N PHE A 84 -5.82 5.52 -7.07
CA PHE A 84 -5.31 4.34 -6.39
C PHE A 84 -5.89 3.06 -7.00
N LEU A 85 -7.20 3.06 -7.25
CA LEU A 85 -7.85 1.89 -7.86
C LEU A 85 -7.34 1.60 -9.27
N ARG A 86 -7.03 2.64 -10.05
CA ARG A 86 -6.45 2.43 -11.39
C ARG A 86 -5.08 1.77 -11.31
N VAL A 87 -4.28 2.11 -10.30
CA VAL A 87 -2.98 1.47 -10.10
C VAL A 87 -3.17 -0.01 -9.78
N ILE A 88 -4.09 -0.30 -8.87
CA ILE A 88 -4.39 -1.68 -8.48
C ILE A 88 -4.83 -2.50 -9.70
N GLU A 89 -5.74 -1.95 -10.50
CA GLU A 89 -6.21 -2.61 -11.70
C GLU A 89 -5.11 -2.78 -12.75
N GLY A 90 -4.24 -1.79 -12.87
CA GLY A 90 -3.11 -1.87 -13.78
C GLY A 90 -2.14 -3.00 -13.41
N LEU A 91 -2.09 -3.34 -12.13
CA LEU A 91 -1.30 -4.47 -11.66
C LEU A 91 -2.01 -5.82 -11.82
N GLY A 92 -3.24 -5.82 -12.32
CA GLY A 92 -4.04 -7.03 -12.43
C GLY A 92 -4.56 -7.50 -11.10
N LEU A 93 -4.66 -6.61 -10.13
CA LEU A 93 -5.13 -6.92 -8.79
C LEU A 93 -6.53 -6.38 -8.55
N GLN A 94 -7.12 -6.81 -7.47
CA GLN A 94 -8.46 -6.38 -7.08
C GLN A 94 -8.44 -6.02 -5.61
N LEU A 95 -9.07 -4.92 -5.28
CA LEU A 95 -9.22 -4.52 -3.89
C LEU A 95 -10.53 -5.08 -3.35
N LYS A 96 -10.46 -5.75 -2.22
CA LYS A 96 -11.63 -6.30 -1.56
C LYS A 96 -11.71 -5.82 -0.13
N LEU A 97 -12.93 -5.59 0.32
CA LEU A 97 -13.18 -5.31 1.72
C LEU A 97 -13.63 -6.60 2.38
N VAL A 98 -13.02 -6.90 3.51
CA VAL A 98 -13.27 -8.15 4.22
C VAL A 98 -13.69 -7.81 5.64
N SER A 99 -14.78 -8.43 6.09
CA SER A 99 -15.21 -8.26 7.47
C SER A 99 -14.26 -9.02 8.39
N ILE A 100 -13.85 -8.35 9.46
CA ILE A 100 -12.98 -8.98 10.46
C ILE A 100 -13.76 -9.34 11.73
N LYS A 101 -15.07 -9.20 11.67
CA LYS A 101 -15.94 -9.55 12.81
C LYS A 101 -16.81 -10.72 12.46
#